data_eac41a70474cb855771603d28a9bcdf6
#
_entry.id   eac41a70474cb855771603d28a9bcdf6
#
_cell.length_a   1.000
_cell.length_b   1.000
_cell.length_c   1.000
_cell.angle_alpha   90.00
_cell.angle_beta   90.00
_cell.angle_gamma   90.00
#
_symmetry.space_group_name_H-M   'P 1'
#
loop_
_entity.id
_entity.type
_entity.pdbx_description
1 polymer ?
#
loop_
_entity_poly.entity_id
_entity_poly.type
_entity_poly.pdbx_seq_one_letter_code
_entity_poly.pdbx_strand_id
1 'polypeptide(L)'
;MREGDHVAKGDGFVAIRDINPRADTHLLVLPERHVPTFREVGEFPPDEAKRMLDFIADTAREAGLEDYRILISVGEGGGQTIFHLHWHVLGGRFDGHRIAKALAAEGA
;
A
#
# COMPACT_ATOMS: atom_id res chain seq x y z
N MET A 1 6.61 6.23 9.82
CA MET A 1 7.31 5.93 8.59
C MET A 1 8.37 6.97 8.37
N ARG A 2 9.49 6.55 7.85
CA ARG A 2 10.65 7.43 7.75
C ARG A 2 10.75 8.05 6.36
N GLU A 3 11.09 9.33 6.30
CA GLU A 3 11.19 10.01 5.02
C GLU A 3 12.23 9.40 4.08
N GLY A 4 13.32 8.86 4.62
CA GLY A 4 14.35 8.24 3.81
C GLY A 4 13.91 7.01 3.04
N ASP A 5 12.74 6.46 3.37
CA ASP A 5 12.20 5.27 2.71
C ASP A 5 11.25 5.62 1.56
N HIS A 6 11.04 6.90 1.28
CA HIS A 6 10.15 7.31 0.20
C HIS A 6 10.73 6.97 -1.16
N VAL A 7 9.92 6.35 -2.03
CA VAL A 7 10.30 6.08 -3.42
C VAL A 7 9.53 6.98 -4.38
N ALA A 8 8.40 7.53 -3.95
CA ALA A 8 7.63 8.50 -4.72
C ALA A 8 6.81 9.35 -3.79
N LYS A 9 6.51 10.58 -4.18
CA LYS A 9 5.71 11.49 -3.39
C LYS A 9 5.06 12.52 -4.31
N GLY A 10 3.78 12.80 -4.08
CA GLY A 10 3.08 13.83 -4.83
C GLY A 10 1.58 13.74 -4.63
N ASP A 11 0.89 14.87 -4.87
CA ASP A 11 -0.58 14.95 -4.82
C ASP A 11 -1.20 14.56 -3.49
N GLY A 12 -0.42 14.62 -2.41
CA GLY A 12 -0.90 14.27 -1.07
C GLY A 12 -0.68 12.80 -0.72
N PHE A 13 0.08 12.08 -1.52
CA PHE A 13 0.36 10.65 -1.31
C PHE A 13 1.85 10.37 -1.35
N VAL A 14 2.24 9.26 -0.74
CA VAL A 14 3.64 8.83 -0.72
C VAL A 14 3.70 7.32 -0.91
N ALA A 15 4.76 6.87 -1.56
CA ALA A 15 5.07 5.46 -1.69
C ALA A 15 6.40 5.18 -1.00
N ILE A 16 6.45 4.15 -0.18
CA ILE A 16 7.65 3.74 0.54
C ILE A 16 7.90 2.25 0.33
N ARG A 17 9.13 1.80 0.59
CA ARG A 17 9.41 0.36 0.55
C ARG A 17 9.00 -0.29 1.87
N ASP A 18 8.40 -1.47 1.77
CA ASP A 18 8.09 -2.26 2.95
C ASP A 18 9.41 -2.81 3.51
N ILE A 19 9.59 -2.71 4.83
CA ILE A 19 10.82 -3.18 5.48
C ILE A 19 10.89 -4.71 5.56
N ASN A 20 9.76 -5.39 5.35
CA ASN A 20 9.69 -6.85 5.34
C ASN A 20 9.04 -7.30 4.03
N PRO A 21 9.73 -7.16 2.90
CA PRO A 21 9.12 -7.43 1.60
C PRO A 21 8.71 -8.89 1.43
N ARG A 22 7.54 -9.11 0.81
CA ARG A 22 7.00 -10.43 0.51
C ARG A 22 7.02 -10.72 -0.99
N ALA A 23 7.68 -9.85 -1.74
CA ALA A 23 7.85 -10.00 -3.19
C ALA A 23 9.13 -9.28 -3.56
N ASP A 24 9.59 -9.47 -4.80
CA ASP A 24 10.78 -8.76 -5.28
C ASP A 24 10.61 -7.25 -5.12
N THR A 25 9.43 -6.75 -5.44
CA THR A 25 9.06 -5.36 -5.20
C THR A 25 7.86 -5.35 -4.27
N HIS A 26 7.99 -4.66 -3.15
CA HIS A 26 6.91 -4.54 -2.19
C HIS A 26 6.87 -3.09 -1.69
N LEU A 27 5.92 -2.34 -2.19
CA LEU A 27 5.77 -0.93 -1.86
C LEU A 27 4.48 -0.71 -1.09
N LEU A 28 4.47 0.36 -0.30
CA LEU A 28 3.28 0.81 0.43
C LEU A 28 2.93 2.19 -0.10
N VAL A 29 1.67 2.37 -0.49
CA VAL A 29 1.15 3.67 -0.90
C VAL A 29 0.19 4.14 0.18
N LEU A 30 0.32 5.37 0.61
CA LEU A 30 -0.51 5.91 1.67
C LEU A 30 -0.75 7.40 1.48
N PRO A 31 -1.88 7.92 1.99
CA PRO A 31 -2.08 9.37 2.02
C PRO A 31 -1.17 9.99 3.07
N GLU A 32 -0.72 11.23 2.83
CA GLU A 32 0.08 11.95 3.81
C GLU A 32 -0.76 12.32 5.04
N ARG A 33 -2.04 12.69 4.82
CA ARG A 33 -2.93 12.97 5.93
C ARG A 33 -3.35 11.68 6.63
N HIS A 34 -3.67 11.78 7.90
CA HIS A 34 -4.07 10.59 8.66
C HIS A 34 -5.47 10.12 8.27
N VAL A 35 -5.56 8.89 7.76
CA VAL A 35 -6.81 8.18 7.48
C VAL A 35 -6.62 6.80 8.07
N PRO A 36 -7.39 6.40 9.09
CA PRO A 36 -7.08 5.15 9.79
C PRO A 36 -7.24 3.90 8.95
N THR A 37 -8.36 3.76 8.21
CA THR A 37 -8.65 2.53 7.47
C THR A 37 -9.34 2.83 6.16
N PHE A 38 -9.44 1.80 5.33
CA PHE A 38 -10.19 1.86 4.08
C PHE A 38 -11.69 2.18 4.32
N ARG A 39 -12.20 1.91 5.52
CA ARG A 39 -13.61 2.22 5.82
C ARG A 39 -13.92 3.69 5.65
N GLU A 40 -12.93 4.57 5.86
CA GLU A 40 -13.10 6.01 5.73
C GLU A 40 -12.98 6.51 4.30
N VAL A 41 -12.76 5.62 3.33
CA VAL A 41 -12.56 6.02 1.94
C VAL A 41 -13.79 6.73 1.35
N GLY A 42 -14.98 6.43 1.88
CA GLY A 42 -16.20 7.09 1.45
C GLY A 42 -16.25 8.59 1.78
N GLU A 43 -15.38 9.04 2.68
CA GLU A 43 -15.29 10.46 3.06
C GLU A 43 -14.32 11.24 2.17
N PHE A 44 -13.61 10.55 1.28
CA PHE A 44 -12.71 11.23 0.36
C PHE A 44 -13.50 12.02 -0.67
N PRO A 45 -13.13 13.26 -0.96
CA PRO A 45 -13.68 13.93 -2.12
C PRO A 45 -13.38 13.11 -3.38
N PRO A 46 -14.27 13.11 -4.39
CA PRO A 46 -14.05 12.29 -5.58
C PRO A 46 -12.71 12.50 -6.27
N ASP A 47 -12.23 13.74 -6.33
CA ASP A 47 -10.94 14.01 -6.95
C ASP A 47 -9.78 13.43 -6.14
N GLU A 48 -9.86 13.46 -4.82
CA GLU A 48 -8.83 12.89 -3.98
C GLU A 48 -8.79 11.36 -4.13
N ALA A 49 -9.96 10.73 -4.15
CA ALA A 49 -10.04 9.29 -4.36
C ALA A 49 -9.43 8.90 -5.71
N LYS A 50 -9.74 9.65 -6.75
CA LYS A 50 -9.19 9.40 -8.08
C LYS A 50 -7.67 9.56 -8.09
N ARG A 51 -7.16 10.63 -7.45
CA ARG A 51 -5.72 10.86 -7.37
C ARG A 51 -5.02 9.74 -6.61
N MET A 52 -5.65 9.22 -5.56
CA MET A 52 -5.10 8.10 -4.80
C MET A 52 -4.94 6.87 -5.68
N LEU A 53 -5.99 6.50 -6.40
CA LEU A 53 -5.95 5.33 -7.28
C LEU A 53 -4.94 5.53 -8.41
N ASP A 54 -4.89 6.71 -8.99
CA ASP A 54 -3.90 7.02 -10.01
C ASP A 54 -2.48 6.93 -9.45
N PHE A 55 -2.27 7.41 -8.24
CA PHE A 55 -0.96 7.36 -7.61
C PHE A 55 -0.50 5.92 -7.40
N ILE A 56 -1.41 5.03 -7.01
CA ILE A 56 -1.08 3.60 -6.84
C ILE A 56 -0.63 3.02 -8.19
N ALA A 57 -1.41 3.25 -9.24
CA ALA A 57 -1.09 2.73 -10.56
C ALA A 57 0.21 3.33 -11.11
N ASP A 58 0.42 4.63 -10.90
CA ASP A 58 1.63 5.30 -11.34
C ASP A 58 2.86 4.78 -10.60
N THR A 59 2.73 4.52 -9.30
CA THR A 59 3.80 3.97 -8.50
C THR A 59 4.24 2.60 -9.05
N ALA A 60 3.28 1.74 -9.38
CA ALA A 60 3.59 0.43 -9.94
C ALA A 60 4.31 0.57 -11.29
N ARG A 61 3.81 1.45 -12.15
CA ARG A 61 4.41 1.67 -13.47
C ARG A 61 5.83 2.20 -13.35
N GLU A 62 6.07 3.17 -12.48
CA GLU A 62 7.39 3.75 -12.30
C GLU A 62 8.36 2.75 -11.66
N ALA A 63 7.85 1.77 -10.92
CA ALA A 63 8.66 0.68 -10.39
C ALA A 63 8.97 -0.40 -11.43
N GLY A 64 8.46 -0.24 -12.66
CA GLY A 64 8.71 -1.18 -13.73
C GLY A 64 7.80 -2.41 -13.71
N LEU A 65 6.69 -2.35 -12.99
CA LEU A 65 5.80 -3.49 -12.86
C LEU A 65 4.72 -3.46 -13.95
N GLU A 66 4.63 -4.54 -14.75
CA GLU A 66 3.52 -4.71 -15.67
C GLU A 66 2.39 -5.46 -14.96
N ASP A 67 2.75 -6.52 -14.26
CA ASP A 67 1.78 -7.31 -13.50
C ASP A 67 2.12 -7.17 -12.02
N TYR A 68 1.10 -6.97 -11.21
CA TYR A 68 1.32 -6.79 -9.78
C TYR A 68 0.04 -7.09 -9.01
N ARG A 69 0.18 -7.24 -7.73
CA ARG A 69 -0.94 -7.49 -6.82
C ARG A 69 -1.09 -6.30 -5.88
N ILE A 70 -2.34 -5.93 -5.63
CA ILE A 70 -2.66 -4.90 -4.66
C ILE A 70 -3.39 -5.57 -3.50
N LEU A 71 -2.91 -5.32 -2.27
CA LEU A 71 -3.53 -5.84 -1.07
C LEU A 71 -3.77 -4.70 -0.10
N ILE A 72 -4.87 -4.80 0.63
CA ILE A 72 -5.18 -3.88 1.71
C ILE A 72 -5.86 -4.65 2.83
N SER A 73 -5.41 -4.42 4.07
CA SER A 73 -6.02 -5.01 5.25
C SER A 73 -6.85 -3.95 5.94
N VAL A 74 -8.06 -4.30 6.34
CA VAL A 74 -9.02 -3.35 6.89
C VAL A 74 -9.43 -3.78 8.29
N GLY A 75 -9.08 -2.97 9.28
CA GLY A 75 -9.41 -3.23 10.66
C GLY A 75 -8.60 -4.36 11.27
N GLU A 76 -8.68 -4.51 12.58
CA GLU A 76 -7.93 -5.52 13.31
C GLU A 76 -8.28 -6.93 12.84
N GLY A 77 -9.57 -7.21 12.68
CA GLY A 77 -10.01 -8.53 12.20
C GLY A 77 -9.59 -8.84 10.78
N GLY A 78 -9.24 -7.84 10.01
CA GLY A 78 -8.72 -8.01 8.64
C GLY A 78 -7.21 -8.09 8.58
N GLY A 79 -6.55 -8.00 9.74
CA GLY A 79 -5.10 -8.09 9.80
C GLY A 79 -4.37 -6.75 9.79
N GLN A 80 -5.09 -5.65 9.89
CA GLN A 80 -4.45 -4.35 9.93
C GLN A 80 -3.78 -4.13 11.29
N THR A 81 -2.49 -3.81 11.27
CA THR A 81 -1.74 -3.57 12.51
C THR A 81 -1.31 -2.12 12.65
N ILE A 82 -1.22 -1.39 11.55
CA ILE A 82 -0.89 0.04 11.54
C ILE A 82 -2.12 0.78 11.05
N PHE A 83 -2.68 1.66 11.90
CA PHE A 83 -3.93 2.34 11.59
C PHE A 83 -3.68 3.68 10.92
N HIS A 84 -3.04 3.59 9.77
CA HIS A 84 -2.90 4.63 8.77
C HIS A 84 -3.09 3.91 7.44
N LEU A 85 -4.13 4.28 6.71
CA LEU A 85 -4.49 3.64 5.44
C LEU A 85 -3.26 3.44 4.56
N HIS A 86 -3.05 2.21 4.10
CA HIS A 86 -1.95 1.92 3.19
C HIS A 86 -2.32 0.75 2.28
N TRP A 87 -1.85 0.86 1.04
CA TRP A 87 -2.09 -0.12 0.00
C TRP A 87 -0.76 -0.82 -0.30
N HIS A 88 -0.77 -2.15 -0.29
CA HIS A 88 0.41 -2.92 -0.65
C HIS A 88 0.45 -3.12 -2.16
N VAL A 89 1.59 -2.83 -2.76
CA VAL A 89 1.84 -3.08 -4.18
C VAL A 89 2.96 -4.09 -4.25
N LEU A 90 2.66 -5.30 -4.74
CA LEU A 90 3.60 -6.41 -4.77
C LEU A 90 3.81 -6.85 -6.21
N GLY A 91 5.06 -6.90 -6.64
CA GLY A 91 5.39 -7.26 -8.02
C GLY A 91 6.66 -8.06 -8.09
N GLY A 92 6.92 -8.60 -9.29
CA GLY A 92 8.03 -9.50 -9.49
C GLY A 92 7.69 -10.90 -9.01
N ARG A 93 8.65 -11.60 -8.44
CA ARG A 93 8.39 -12.93 -7.90
C ARG A 93 7.76 -12.81 -6.53
N PHE A 94 6.67 -13.55 -6.35
CA PHE A 94 6.00 -13.64 -5.07
C PHE A 94 6.46 -14.89 -4.34
N ASP A 95 6.69 -14.74 -3.04
CA ASP A 95 6.76 -15.88 -2.17
C ASP A 95 5.34 -16.11 -1.65
N GLY A 96 4.61 -17.01 -2.31
CA GLY A 96 3.22 -17.26 -1.96
C GLY A 96 3.03 -17.71 -0.52
N HIS A 97 3.99 -18.47 0.02
CA HIS A 97 3.94 -18.91 1.40
C HIS A 97 4.08 -17.71 2.36
N ARG A 98 5.02 -16.82 2.06
CA ARG A 98 5.25 -15.64 2.91
C ARG A 98 4.05 -14.69 2.86
N ILE A 99 3.45 -14.52 1.70
CA ILE A 99 2.26 -13.69 1.57
C ILE A 99 1.11 -14.28 2.35
N ALA A 100 0.86 -15.58 2.19
CA ALA A 100 -0.21 -16.25 2.90
C ALA A 100 0.00 -16.18 4.42
N LYS A 101 1.22 -16.38 4.88
CA LYS A 101 1.55 -16.30 6.30
C LYS A 101 1.32 -14.90 6.83
N ALA A 102 1.73 -13.89 6.09
CA ALA A 102 1.54 -12.50 6.50
C ALA A 102 0.05 -12.15 6.61
N LEU A 103 -0.75 -12.59 5.65
CA LEU A 103 -2.19 -12.34 5.67
C LEU A 103 -2.86 -13.07 6.83
N ALA A 104 -2.43 -14.27 7.14
CA ALA A 104 -3.03 -15.07 8.21
C ALA A 104 -2.62 -14.61 9.60
N ALA A 105 -1.35 -14.23 9.76
CA ALA A 105 -0.80 -13.98 11.10
C ALA A 105 -0.78 -12.50 11.48
N GLU A 106 -0.37 -11.65 10.56
CA GLU A 106 -0.09 -10.26 10.91
C GLU A 106 -0.80 -9.26 10.03
N GLY A 107 -1.28 -9.76 8.95
CA GLY A 107 -1.81 -8.90 7.94
C GLY A 107 -0.75 -7.91 7.49
N ALA A 108 -1.17 -6.79 7.12
CA ALA A 108 -0.23 -5.75 6.77
C ALA A 108 -0.94 -4.42 6.78
#